data_c34d74df390dafe124e196575a4ef0e0
#
_entry.id   c34d74df390dafe124e196575a4ef0e0
#
_cell.length_a   1.000
_cell.length_b   1.000
_cell.length_c   1.000
_cell.angle_alpha   90.00
_cell.angle_beta   90.00
_cell.angle_gamma   90.00
#
_symmetry.space_group_name_H-M   'P 1'
#
loop_
_entity.id
_entity.type
_entity.pdbx_description
1 polymer ?
#
loop_
_entity_poly.entity_id
_entity_poly.type
_entity_poly.pdbx_seq_one_letter_code
_entity_poly.pdbx_strand_id
1 'polypeptide(L)'
;MSKLIERYSFGKIVDRGEMPHFLEFQINSYEDFLQAGVAPQKRENKGFEAIFNEIFPIESSNGLLKLEYLWYEIHDNDAPLNDELECKKRGKTYSGQLKVRLKLTNKKTQEIQETLVHFGDIPLMTDKATFVINGAERVVVSQLHRSPGITFNKELNIQTGKDVFIGKIIPYKGTWLEFETDKNDILNVKIDRRKKVLLTVFLKAVDFFMTNAEIMNGFFDVKEVELASLYEKYKGDELDEILRIRLEGSFINEDILDEETGEFIAESEELIDNIVIEKIRENKLSSVKIWEVKPEDRIIANSLIHDNTKTNDEAVIEVFRKLRPGDLVTVESARSLVKQMFFNPQRYDLADVGRYKINKRLKQDVPEDVIVLTKEDVLQTIDYVKKLVNGEGFTDDIDNLSNRRVRGVGELLSIQVKGGMLKMSKMVREKMTVQDITTLTPQSLLNTKPLNALILEFFGSGQLSQFMDQSNPLAELTHKRRISALGPGGLSRERAGFEVRDVHNSHYGRICPIETPEGPNIGLIGSLSTYGKVNKYGFIETPFVKIEDGKADFNDIEYLGADEEEGKFIAQADTLIDEDGNF
;
A
#
# COMPACT_ATOMS: atom_id res chain seq x y z
N MET A 1 33.51 46.50 17.76
CA MET A 1 32.98 46.09 16.45
C MET A 1 34.01 45.15 15.83
N SER A 2 33.75 43.86 15.81
CA SER A 2 34.58 42.89 15.12
C SER A 2 34.46 43.15 13.62
N LYS A 3 35.60 43.43 12.94
CA LYS A 3 35.61 43.51 11.46
C LYS A 3 35.13 42.14 10.95
N LEU A 4 34.01 42.11 10.28
CA LEU A 4 33.59 40.97 9.49
C LEU A 4 34.71 40.67 8.47
N ILE A 5 35.26 39.48 8.55
CA ILE A 5 36.26 39.02 7.57
C ILE A 5 35.49 38.77 6.28
N GLU A 6 35.89 39.51 5.23
CA GLU A 6 35.36 39.30 3.89
C GLU A 6 35.74 37.90 3.40
N ARG A 7 34.74 37.07 3.07
CA ARG A 7 34.95 35.71 2.60
C ARG A 7 35.08 35.70 1.09
N TYR A 8 36.18 35.15 0.59
CA TYR A 8 36.35 34.90 -0.83
C TYR A 8 35.56 33.62 -1.22
N SER A 9 34.74 33.75 -2.26
CA SER A 9 34.07 32.61 -2.88
C SER A 9 34.95 32.08 -4.01
N PHE A 10 35.34 30.81 -3.93
CA PHE A 10 36.07 30.11 -4.99
C PHE A 10 35.12 29.31 -5.90
N GLY A 11 33.80 29.30 -5.60
CA GLY A 11 32.80 28.60 -6.39
C GLY A 11 32.42 29.36 -7.65
N LYS A 12 32.25 28.62 -8.76
CA LYS A 12 31.75 29.14 -10.04
C LYS A 12 30.25 29.01 -10.17
N ILE A 13 29.61 28.27 -9.25
CA ILE A 13 28.16 28.01 -9.25
C ILE A 13 27.51 29.12 -8.42
N VAL A 14 26.60 29.84 -9.04
CA VAL A 14 25.77 30.84 -8.34
C VAL A 14 24.71 30.08 -7.52
N ASP A 15 24.49 30.49 -6.26
CA ASP A 15 23.37 29.98 -5.45
C ASP A 15 22.05 30.34 -6.14
N ARG A 16 21.33 29.32 -6.60
CA ARG A 16 20.15 29.47 -7.45
C ARG A 16 18.87 28.94 -6.78
N GLY A 17 18.77 29.04 -5.50
CA GLY A 17 17.58 28.60 -4.77
C GLY A 17 17.71 28.82 -3.28
N GLU A 18 16.60 29.01 -2.60
CA GLU A 18 16.57 29.07 -1.14
C GLU A 18 16.86 27.69 -0.55
N MET A 19 17.76 27.64 0.43
CA MET A 19 18.08 26.43 1.13
C MET A 19 16.87 26.00 1.97
N PRO A 20 16.38 24.74 1.84
CA PRO A 20 15.23 24.30 2.60
C PRO A 20 15.56 24.19 4.09
N HIS A 21 14.53 24.27 4.94
CA HIS A 21 14.71 24.02 6.37
C HIS A 21 15.05 22.53 6.59
N PHE A 22 16.23 22.25 7.10
CA PHE A 22 16.80 20.89 7.16
C PHE A 22 16.00 19.89 8.02
N LEU A 23 15.25 20.38 8.99
CA LEU A 23 14.48 19.58 9.94
C LEU A 23 12.96 19.63 9.68
N GLU A 24 12.54 20.32 8.61
CA GLU A 24 11.13 20.54 8.29
C GLU A 24 10.32 19.24 8.29
N PHE A 25 10.82 18.22 7.63
CA PHE A 25 10.13 16.94 7.54
C PHE A 25 9.91 16.27 8.90
N GLN A 26 10.92 16.32 9.78
CA GLN A 26 10.81 15.73 11.12
C GLN A 26 9.81 16.49 11.98
N ILE A 27 9.86 17.82 11.94
CA ILE A 27 8.97 18.69 12.74
C ILE A 27 7.54 18.54 12.23
N ASN A 28 7.30 18.76 10.94
CA ASN A 28 5.96 18.68 10.35
C ASN A 28 5.32 17.31 10.56
N SER A 29 6.08 16.22 10.40
CA SER A 29 5.58 14.86 10.62
C SER A 29 5.06 14.65 12.04
N TYR A 30 5.69 15.26 13.04
CA TYR A 30 5.26 15.13 14.43
C TYR A 30 4.14 16.10 14.79
N GLU A 31 4.19 17.34 14.28
CA GLU A 31 3.13 18.33 14.45
C GLU A 31 1.81 17.86 13.82
N ASP A 32 1.85 17.31 12.60
CA ASP A 32 0.70 16.70 11.93
C ASP A 32 0.10 15.54 12.73
N PHE A 33 0.96 14.77 13.40
CA PHE A 33 0.50 13.67 14.23
C PHE A 33 -0.19 14.17 15.50
N LEU A 34 0.40 15.15 16.20
CA LEU A 34 -0.12 15.67 17.46
C LEU A 34 -1.27 16.66 17.26
N GLN A 35 -1.21 17.53 16.27
CA GLN A 35 -2.10 18.69 16.05
C GLN A 35 -2.39 19.47 17.36
N ALA A 36 -1.40 19.55 18.25
CA ALA A 36 -1.58 20.12 19.60
C ALA A 36 -1.96 21.60 19.58
N GLY A 37 -1.39 22.39 18.66
CA GLY A 37 -1.66 23.81 18.49
C GLY A 37 -2.95 24.13 17.72
N VAL A 38 -3.69 23.12 17.25
CA VAL A 38 -4.89 23.30 16.44
C VAL A 38 -6.15 23.11 17.29
N ALA A 39 -7.09 24.06 17.20
CA ALA A 39 -8.38 23.94 17.90
C ALA A 39 -9.13 22.66 17.46
N PRO A 40 -9.80 21.94 18.37
CA PRO A 40 -10.42 20.65 18.07
C PRO A 40 -11.33 20.62 16.83
N GLN A 41 -12.10 21.71 16.60
CA GLN A 41 -13.02 21.80 15.45
C GLN A 41 -12.32 22.04 14.09
N LYS A 42 -11.03 22.41 14.12
CA LYS A 42 -10.23 22.69 12.91
C LYS A 42 -9.20 21.62 12.61
N ARG A 43 -9.14 20.55 13.43
CA ARG A 43 -8.20 19.46 13.21
C ARG A 43 -8.55 18.68 11.96
N GLU A 44 -7.52 18.35 11.22
CA GLU A 44 -7.64 17.46 10.08
C GLU A 44 -7.74 16.01 10.57
N ASN A 45 -8.35 15.14 9.78
CA ASN A 45 -8.46 13.72 10.10
C ASN A 45 -7.13 12.98 9.88
N LYS A 46 -6.10 13.38 10.63
CA LYS A 46 -4.73 12.85 10.62
C LYS A 46 -4.25 12.54 12.04
N GLY A 47 -3.19 11.75 12.16
CA GLY A 47 -2.53 11.48 13.43
C GLY A 47 -3.47 10.94 14.52
N PHE A 48 -3.48 11.57 15.69
CA PHE A 48 -4.37 11.17 16.78
C PHE A 48 -5.85 11.29 16.44
N GLU A 49 -6.26 12.35 15.73
CA GLU A 49 -7.65 12.56 15.35
C GLU A 49 -8.17 11.40 14.49
N ALA A 50 -7.41 10.98 13.50
CA ALA A 50 -7.76 9.83 12.66
C ALA A 50 -7.85 8.53 13.45
N ILE A 51 -6.92 8.29 14.39
CA ILE A 51 -6.93 7.09 15.23
C ILE A 51 -8.15 7.06 16.15
N PHE A 52 -8.51 8.19 16.76
CA PHE A 52 -9.69 8.27 17.61
C PHE A 52 -10.96 8.06 16.79
N ASN A 53 -11.11 8.71 15.64
CA ASN A 53 -12.27 8.57 14.77
C ASN A 53 -12.43 7.14 14.21
N GLU A 54 -11.33 6.42 13.96
CA GLU A 54 -11.38 5.02 13.49
C GLU A 54 -11.81 4.04 14.60
N ILE A 55 -11.38 4.28 15.85
CA ILE A 55 -11.58 3.33 16.95
C ILE A 55 -12.90 3.57 17.68
N PHE A 56 -13.29 4.82 17.82
CA PHE A 56 -14.57 5.20 18.41
C PHE A 56 -15.64 5.39 17.32
N PRO A 57 -16.91 5.11 17.63
CA PRO A 57 -17.46 4.71 18.93
C PRO A 57 -17.18 3.24 19.29
N ILE A 58 -17.00 2.97 20.59
CA ILE A 58 -16.89 1.61 21.12
C ILE A 58 -18.26 1.22 21.68
N GLU A 59 -18.87 0.21 21.09
CA GLU A 59 -20.18 -0.29 21.52
C GLU A 59 -20.06 -1.63 22.25
N SER A 60 -20.92 -1.84 23.23
CA SER A 60 -21.06 -3.13 23.92
C SER A 60 -21.69 -4.19 23.00
N SER A 61 -21.41 -5.48 23.26
CA SER A 61 -21.94 -6.59 22.45
C SER A 61 -23.46 -6.64 22.39
N ASN A 62 -24.14 -6.15 23.42
CA ASN A 62 -25.61 -6.06 23.52
C ASN A 62 -26.17 -4.72 22.97
N GLY A 63 -25.31 -3.80 22.51
CA GLY A 63 -25.70 -2.51 21.96
C GLY A 63 -26.29 -1.50 22.97
N LEU A 64 -26.24 -1.78 24.28
CA LEU A 64 -26.84 -0.94 25.33
C LEU A 64 -25.93 0.22 25.74
N LEU A 65 -24.62 0.06 25.65
CA LEU A 65 -23.64 1.09 26.00
C LEU A 65 -22.88 1.52 24.76
N LYS A 66 -22.67 2.84 24.64
CA LYS A 66 -21.89 3.47 23.58
C LYS A 66 -20.92 4.47 24.18
N LEU A 67 -19.62 4.27 23.95
CA LEU A 67 -18.56 5.19 24.33
C LEU A 67 -18.08 5.93 23.08
N GLU A 68 -18.26 7.25 23.09
CA GLU A 68 -17.95 8.14 21.98
C GLU A 68 -16.77 9.04 22.33
N TYR A 69 -15.92 9.31 21.35
CA TYR A 69 -14.88 10.31 21.38
C TYR A 69 -15.47 11.68 21.01
N LEU A 70 -15.07 12.73 21.70
CA LEU A 70 -15.48 14.10 21.38
C LEU A 70 -14.29 14.95 20.89
N TRP A 71 -13.22 15.04 21.68
CA TRP A 71 -11.99 15.76 21.35
C TRP A 71 -10.88 15.38 22.33
N TYR A 72 -9.63 15.72 22.00
CA TYR A 72 -8.49 15.59 22.91
C TYR A 72 -7.75 16.93 23.07
N GLU A 73 -6.94 17.02 24.12
CA GLU A 73 -6.02 18.10 24.37
C GLU A 73 -4.70 17.55 24.89
N ILE A 74 -3.62 18.25 24.59
CA ILE A 74 -2.30 17.95 25.11
C ILE A 74 -1.86 19.16 25.93
N HIS A 75 -1.72 18.97 27.21
CA HIS A 75 -1.24 19.99 28.14
C HIS A 75 0.23 19.76 28.41
N ASP A 76 1.01 20.83 28.40
CA ASP A 76 2.35 20.78 28.95
C ASP A 76 2.27 20.46 30.43
N ASN A 77 3.08 19.50 30.88
CA ASN A 77 3.21 19.23 32.28
C ASN A 77 3.77 20.47 32.98
N ASP A 78 3.19 20.82 34.16
CA ASP A 78 3.40 22.05 34.92
C ASP A 78 4.78 22.72 34.70
N ALA A 79 4.81 23.82 33.97
CA ALA A 79 5.98 24.70 33.93
C ALA A 79 6.23 25.26 35.36
N PRO A 80 7.45 25.32 35.87
CA PRO A 80 8.76 25.27 35.22
C PRO A 80 9.47 23.92 35.25
N LEU A 81 8.84 22.83 35.69
CA LEU A 81 9.47 21.53 35.87
C LEU A 81 9.58 20.70 34.60
N ASN A 82 8.91 21.14 33.52
CA ASN A 82 8.89 20.50 32.22
C ASN A 82 9.73 21.23 31.15
N ASP A 83 10.81 21.89 31.58
CA ASP A 83 11.81 22.43 30.65
C ASP A 83 12.74 21.30 30.16
N GLU A 84 13.15 21.31 28.89
CA GLU A 84 14.05 20.32 28.29
C GLU A 84 15.33 20.12 29.10
N LEU A 85 15.96 21.21 29.51
CA LEU A 85 17.21 21.18 30.26
C LEU A 85 17.01 20.59 31.66
N GLU A 86 15.91 20.90 32.31
CA GLU A 86 15.58 20.36 33.62
C GLU A 86 15.24 18.86 33.54
N CYS A 87 14.51 18.43 32.47
CA CYS A 87 14.26 17.02 32.23
C CYS A 87 15.55 16.23 31.99
N LYS A 88 16.51 16.78 31.25
CA LYS A 88 17.85 16.17 31.07
C LYS A 88 18.59 16.03 32.42
N LYS A 89 18.63 17.09 33.22
CA LYS A 89 19.33 17.08 34.51
C LYS A 89 18.70 16.10 35.52
N ARG A 90 17.38 15.99 35.54
CA ARG A 90 16.65 15.14 36.48
C ARG A 90 16.42 13.71 36.00
N GLY A 91 16.89 13.35 34.82
CA GLY A 91 16.66 12.03 34.21
C GLY A 91 15.18 11.75 33.91
N LYS A 92 14.40 12.79 33.57
CA LYS A 92 12.97 12.67 33.25
C LYS A 92 12.74 12.73 31.73
N THR A 93 11.52 12.36 31.35
CA THR A 93 11.05 12.49 29.95
C THR A 93 10.36 13.85 29.78
N TYR A 94 10.73 14.58 28.73
CA TYR A 94 10.03 15.78 28.30
C TYR A 94 8.72 15.37 27.62
N SER A 95 7.57 15.61 28.28
CA SER A 95 6.28 15.08 27.83
C SER A 95 5.12 16.00 28.19
N GLY A 96 4.04 15.91 27.42
CA GLY A 96 2.75 16.53 27.69
C GLY A 96 1.68 15.50 28.08
N GLN A 97 0.71 15.89 28.87
CA GLN A 97 -0.42 15.05 29.27
C GLN A 97 -1.47 14.99 28.18
N LEU A 98 -1.72 13.80 27.65
CA LEU A 98 -2.84 13.57 26.73
C LEU A 98 -4.13 13.35 27.51
N LYS A 99 -5.07 14.26 27.37
CA LYS A 99 -6.42 14.18 27.96
C LYS A 99 -7.45 14.07 26.85
N VAL A 100 -8.40 13.17 27.00
CA VAL A 100 -9.42 12.88 25.98
C VAL A 100 -10.81 13.05 26.59
N ARG A 101 -11.65 13.85 25.94
CA ARG A 101 -13.06 14.04 26.31
C ARG A 101 -13.88 12.91 25.70
N LEU A 102 -14.52 12.13 26.56
CA LEU A 102 -15.33 10.99 26.19
C LEU A 102 -16.76 11.15 26.71
N LYS A 103 -17.70 10.59 25.94
CA LYS A 103 -19.12 10.54 26.25
C LYS A 103 -19.57 9.09 26.31
N LEU A 104 -20.06 8.67 27.47
CA LEU A 104 -20.68 7.37 27.67
C LEU A 104 -22.20 7.55 27.63
N THR A 105 -22.86 6.87 26.71
CA THR A 105 -24.31 6.85 26.57
C THR A 105 -24.83 5.48 26.98
N ASN A 106 -25.72 5.44 27.96
CA ASN A 106 -26.46 4.26 28.36
C ASN A 106 -27.85 4.29 27.73
N LYS A 107 -28.08 3.48 26.70
CA LYS A 107 -29.35 3.47 25.96
C LYS A 107 -30.52 2.93 26.77
N LYS A 108 -30.25 2.19 27.87
CA LYS A 108 -31.29 1.62 28.73
C LYS A 108 -31.86 2.65 29.71
N THR A 109 -30.96 3.45 30.35
CA THR A 109 -31.35 4.48 31.34
C THR A 109 -31.45 5.87 30.70
N GLN A 110 -31.01 6.04 29.44
CA GLN A 110 -30.86 7.30 28.72
C GLN A 110 -29.92 8.31 29.41
N GLU A 111 -29.07 7.82 30.31
CA GLU A 111 -28.06 8.63 30.98
C GLU A 111 -26.87 8.89 30.05
N ILE A 112 -26.38 10.12 30.09
CA ILE A 112 -25.20 10.56 29.35
C ILE A 112 -24.19 11.06 30.39
N GLN A 113 -22.99 10.51 30.34
CA GLN A 113 -21.87 10.93 31.18
C GLN A 113 -20.72 11.41 30.30
N GLU A 114 -20.31 12.66 30.48
CA GLU A 114 -19.17 13.21 29.78
C GLU A 114 -18.03 13.44 30.79
N THR A 115 -16.85 12.95 30.48
CA THR A 115 -15.68 13.05 31.35
C THR A 115 -14.40 13.27 30.55
N LEU A 116 -13.52 14.12 31.04
CA LEU A 116 -12.16 14.27 30.55
C LEU A 116 -11.27 13.23 31.22
N VAL A 117 -10.72 12.32 30.44
CA VAL A 117 -9.94 11.18 30.92
C VAL A 117 -8.47 11.35 30.54
N HIS A 118 -7.57 11.12 31.49
CA HIS A 118 -6.14 11.10 31.22
C HIS A 118 -5.74 9.80 30.51
N PHE A 119 -5.18 9.92 29.29
CA PHE A 119 -4.74 8.79 28.47
C PHE A 119 -3.27 8.43 28.65
N GLY A 120 -2.51 9.30 29.27
CA GLY A 120 -1.09 9.11 29.54
C GLY A 120 -0.25 10.31 29.10
N ASP A 121 1.06 10.15 29.20
CA ASP A 121 2.01 11.18 28.82
C ASP A 121 2.60 10.87 27.45
N ILE A 122 2.61 11.89 26.58
CA ILE A 122 3.18 11.81 25.24
C ILE A 122 4.49 12.59 25.23
N PRO A 123 5.64 11.97 24.86
CA PRO A 123 6.89 12.69 24.69
C PRO A 123 6.71 13.84 23.70
N LEU A 124 7.19 15.03 24.03
CA LEU A 124 7.14 16.19 23.13
C LEU A 124 8.46 16.31 22.35
N MET A 125 8.36 16.77 21.12
CA MET A 125 9.51 17.08 20.30
C MET A 125 10.07 18.44 20.73
N THR A 126 11.38 18.55 20.81
CA THR A 126 12.07 19.82 21.03
C THR A 126 12.14 20.64 19.74
N ASP A 127 12.40 21.94 19.83
CA ASP A 127 12.62 22.81 18.66
C ASP A 127 13.76 22.33 17.75
N LYS A 128 14.62 21.45 18.29
CA LYS A 128 15.74 20.84 17.54
C LYS A 128 15.38 19.49 16.90
N ALA A 129 14.10 19.14 16.82
CA ALA A 129 13.61 17.85 16.31
C ALA A 129 14.19 16.62 17.04
N THR A 130 14.34 16.71 18.35
CA THR A 130 14.80 15.62 19.23
C THR A 130 13.78 15.32 20.31
N PHE A 131 13.97 14.22 21.03
CA PHE A 131 13.16 13.81 22.17
C PHE A 131 14.05 13.61 23.41
N VAL A 132 13.60 14.08 24.57
CA VAL A 132 14.27 13.80 25.83
C VAL A 132 13.53 12.68 26.55
N ILE A 133 14.13 11.49 26.58
CA ILE A 133 13.55 10.29 27.17
C ILE A 133 14.43 9.82 28.33
N ASN A 134 13.89 9.83 29.54
CA ASN A 134 14.62 9.49 30.78
C ASN A 134 15.95 10.27 30.90
N GLY A 135 15.94 11.54 30.53
CA GLY A 135 17.11 12.43 30.55
C GLY A 135 18.07 12.28 29.36
N ALA A 136 17.89 11.29 28.50
CA ALA A 136 18.71 11.09 27.31
C ALA A 136 18.06 11.72 26.09
N GLU A 137 18.84 12.45 25.29
CA GLU A 137 18.39 13.03 24.04
C GLU A 137 18.44 11.99 22.93
N ARG A 138 17.30 11.79 22.28
CA ARG A 138 17.10 10.78 21.23
C ARG A 138 16.58 11.38 19.95
N VAL A 139 16.95 10.76 18.85
CA VAL A 139 16.44 11.07 17.50
C VAL A 139 15.68 9.86 16.99
N VAL A 140 14.48 10.08 16.46
CA VAL A 140 13.74 9.04 15.73
C VAL A 140 14.13 9.15 14.26
N VAL A 141 14.85 8.14 13.78
CA VAL A 141 15.31 8.07 12.39
C VAL A 141 14.16 7.73 11.48
N SER A 142 14.05 8.44 10.34
CA SER A 142 13.04 8.17 9.33
C SER A 142 13.27 6.82 8.66
N GLN A 143 12.18 6.14 8.30
CA GLN A 143 12.25 4.81 7.68
C GLN A 143 11.94 4.88 6.19
N LEU A 144 12.81 4.30 5.36
CA LEU A 144 12.55 4.07 3.94
C LEU A 144 11.96 2.68 3.74
N HIS A 145 10.75 2.59 3.23
CA HIS A 145 10.08 1.32 3.00
C HIS A 145 9.42 1.29 1.63
N ARG A 146 9.02 0.08 1.18
CA ARG A 146 8.26 -0.07 -0.06
C ARG A 146 6.91 0.64 0.08
N SER A 147 6.58 1.48 -0.91
CA SER A 147 5.29 2.18 -0.94
C SER A 147 4.13 1.20 -1.06
N PRO A 148 2.99 1.44 -0.38
CA PRO A 148 1.75 0.80 -0.76
C PRO A 148 1.35 1.21 -2.18
N GLY A 149 0.54 0.38 -2.84
CA GLY A 149 0.11 0.58 -4.22
C GLY A 149 0.26 -0.68 -5.05
N ILE A 150 0.52 -0.53 -6.33
CA ILE A 150 0.72 -1.65 -7.25
C ILE A 150 2.11 -1.60 -7.89
N THR A 151 2.70 -2.78 -8.08
CA THR A 151 3.97 -2.95 -8.80
C THR A 151 3.92 -4.20 -9.68
N PHE A 152 4.58 -4.14 -10.82
CA PHE A 152 4.68 -5.25 -11.77
C PHE A 152 6.13 -5.68 -11.92
N ASN A 153 6.41 -6.95 -11.69
CA ASN A 153 7.75 -7.52 -11.73
C ASN A 153 7.80 -8.67 -12.73
N LYS A 154 9.03 -8.97 -13.15
CA LYS A 154 9.36 -10.12 -13.98
C LYS A 154 10.39 -10.96 -13.23
N GLU A 155 10.15 -12.25 -13.14
CA GLU A 155 11.07 -13.21 -12.54
C GLU A 155 11.33 -14.36 -13.54
N LEU A 156 12.59 -14.82 -13.65
CA LEU A 156 12.92 -15.96 -14.48
C LEU A 156 12.68 -17.27 -13.73
N ASN A 157 11.84 -18.12 -14.27
CA ASN A 157 11.68 -19.47 -13.73
C ASN A 157 12.90 -20.33 -14.11
N ILE A 158 13.74 -20.66 -13.13
CA ILE A 158 15.01 -21.38 -13.32
C ILE A 158 14.79 -22.78 -13.94
N GLN A 159 13.63 -23.44 -13.70
CA GLN A 159 13.38 -24.80 -14.18
C GLN A 159 12.97 -24.83 -15.65
N THR A 160 12.22 -23.84 -16.11
CA THR A 160 11.65 -23.81 -17.47
C THR A 160 12.30 -22.79 -18.39
N GLY A 161 13.09 -21.86 -17.83
CA GLY A 161 13.64 -20.73 -18.59
C GLY A 161 12.61 -19.71 -19.07
N LYS A 162 11.34 -19.85 -18.66
CA LYS A 162 10.27 -18.90 -19.00
C LYS A 162 10.23 -17.74 -18.02
N ASP A 163 9.86 -16.57 -18.52
CA ASP A 163 9.56 -15.41 -17.71
C ASP A 163 8.20 -15.56 -17.01
N VAL A 164 8.17 -15.27 -15.72
CA VAL A 164 6.97 -15.22 -14.90
C VAL A 164 6.70 -13.76 -14.57
N PHE A 165 5.52 -13.29 -14.91
CA PHE A 165 5.09 -11.92 -14.62
C PHE A 165 4.23 -11.88 -13.37
N ILE A 166 4.47 -10.89 -12.54
CA ILE A 166 3.82 -10.78 -11.23
C ILE A 166 3.34 -9.35 -11.04
N GLY A 167 2.03 -9.17 -10.90
CA GLY A 167 1.41 -7.94 -10.44
C GLY A 167 1.16 -8.00 -8.93
N LYS A 168 1.70 -7.06 -8.15
CA LYS A 168 1.59 -7.07 -6.67
C LYS A 168 0.82 -5.86 -6.21
N ILE A 169 -0.32 -6.07 -5.52
CA ILE A 169 -1.03 -5.03 -4.80
C ILE A 169 -0.61 -5.10 -3.34
N ILE A 170 0.00 -4.01 -2.86
CA ILE A 170 0.54 -3.89 -1.51
C ILE A 170 -0.28 -2.83 -0.77
N PRO A 171 -1.13 -3.21 0.21
CA PRO A 171 -1.83 -2.25 1.03
C PRO A 171 -0.90 -1.61 2.08
N TYR A 172 -1.27 -0.46 2.60
CA TYR A 172 -0.64 0.12 3.78
C TYR A 172 -0.86 -0.77 5.01
N LYS A 173 -2.07 -1.34 5.13
CA LYS A 173 -2.47 -2.30 6.16
C LYS A 173 -3.38 -3.36 5.54
N GLY A 174 -3.05 -4.63 5.69
CA GLY A 174 -3.90 -5.74 5.22
C GLY A 174 -3.12 -6.78 4.44
N THR A 175 -3.87 -7.58 3.71
CA THR A 175 -3.41 -8.75 2.98
C THR A 175 -2.81 -8.38 1.64
N TRP A 176 -1.62 -8.84 1.35
CA TRP A 176 -0.98 -8.68 0.05
C TRP A 176 -1.64 -9.58 -0.99
N LEU A 177 -1.83 -9.05 -2.20
CA LEU A 177 -2.27 -9.81 -3.37
C LEU A 177 -1.17 -9.81 -4.43
N GLU A 178 -0.82 -10.99 -4.94
CA GLU A 178 0.12 -11.14 -6.03
C GLU A 178 -0.55 -11.96 -7.15
N PHE A 179 -0.68 -11.36 -8.32
CA PHE A 179 -1.19 -11.99 -9.54
C PHE A 179 0.00 -12.52 -10.33
N GLU A 180 0.17 -13.82 -10.37
CA GLU A 180 1.37 -14.47 -10.89
C GLU A 180 1.02 -15.46 -11.99
N THR A 181 1.68 -15.35 -13.15
CA THR A 181 1.66 -16.40 -14.17
C THR A 181 2.53 -17.57 -13.74
N ASP A 182 2.17 -18.79 -14.12
CA ASP A 182 3.02 -19.96 -13.85
C ASP A 182 3.68 -20.49 -15.14
N LYS A 183 4.44 -21.60 -15.00
CA LYS A 183 5.13 -22.26 -16.11
C LYS A 183 4.21 -22.77 -17.23
N ASN A 184 2.94 -22.95 -16.93
CA ASN A 184 1.91 -23.45 -17.86
C ASN A 184 1.03 -22.32 -18.40
N ASP A 185 1.45 -21.07 -18.22
CA ASP A 185 0.70 -19.87 -18.58
C ASP A 185 -0.70 -19.82 -17.91
N ILE A 186 -0.77 -20.25 -16.64
CA ILE A 186 -1.96 -20.18 -15.79
C ILE A 186 -1.80 -18.97 -14.87
N LEU A 187 -2.81 -18.11 -14.80
CA LEU A 187 -2.81 -16.96 -13.89
C LEU A 187 -3.36 -17.36 -12.53
N ASN A 188 -2.56 -17.16 -11.52
CA ASN A 188 -2.86 -17.48 -10.13
C ASN A 188 -2.80 -16.23 -9.25
N VAL A 189 -3.52 -16.27 -8.14
CA VAL A 189 -3.48 -15.24 -7.10
C VAL A 189 -2.84 -15.82 -5.84
N LYS A 190 -1.75 -15.21 -5.37
CA LYS A 190 -1.16 -15.52 -4.06
C LYS A 190 -1.69 -14.55 -3.01
N ILE A 191 -2.24 -15.09 -1.95
CA ILE A 191 -2.75 -14.34 -0.80
C ILE A 191 -1.70 -14.43 0.32
N ASP A 192 -1.23 -13.28 0.83
CA ASP A 192 -0.18 -13.18 1.85
C ASP A 192 1.11 -13.95 1.52
N ARG A 193 1.50 -13.99 0.25
CA ARG A 193 2.71 -14.68 -0.25
C ARG A 193 2.75 -16.20 -0.01
N ARG A 194 1.72 -16.79 0.58
CA ARG A 194 1.75 -18.19 1.06
C ARG A 194 0.77 -19.10 0.34
N LYS A 195 -0.40 -18.60 0.01
CA LYS A 195 -1.52 -19.41 -0.46
C LYS A 195 -1.88 -19.05 -1.89
N LYS A 196 -1.66 -20.02 -2.79
CA LYS A 196 -1.89 -19.89 -4.23
C LYS A 196 -3.27 -20.46 -4.57
N VAL A 197 -4.11 -19.64 -5.23
CA VAL A 197 -5.42 -20.00 -5.77
C VAL A 197 -5.47 -19.63 -7.25
N LEU A 198 -6.30 -20.29 -8.04
CA LEU A 198 -6.54 -19.89 -9.42
C LEU A 198 -7.19 -18.49 -9.46
N LEU A 199 -6.89 -17.71 -10.49
CA LEU A 199 -7.50 -16.40 -10.68
C LEU A 199 -9.03 -16.47 -10.66
N THR A 200 -9.60 -17.42 -11.42
CA THR A 200 -11.05 -17.59 -11.59
C THR A 200 -11.75 -17.94 -10.27
N VAL A 201 -11.14 -18.79 -9.45
CA VAL A 201 -11.60 -19.09 -8.09
C VAL A 201 -11.55 -17.84 -7.22
N PHE A 202 -10.48 -17.04 -7.31
CA PHE A 202 -10.37 -15.79 -6.55
C PHE A 202 -11.45 -14.79 -6.98
N LEU A 203 -11.66 -14.57 -8.28
CA LEU A 203 -12.66 -13.63 -8.80
C LEU A 203 -14.09 -13.99 -8.37
N LYS A 204 -14.42 -15.28 -8.33
CA LYS A 204 -15.70 -15.77 -7.79
C LYS A 204 -15.77 -15.57 -6.27
N ALA A 205 -14.72 -15.89 -5.54
CA ALA A 205 -14.69 -15.80 -4.07
C ALA A 205 -14.81 -14.36 -3.54
N VAL A 206 -14.38 -13.35 -4.30
CA VAL A 206 -14.51 -11.92 -3.93
C VAL A 206 -15.80 -11.27 -4.45
N ASP A 207 -16.76 -12.04 -4.93
CA ASP A 207 -18.06 -11.60 -5.47
C ASP A 207 -17.94 -10.65 -6.69
N PHE A 208 -16.86 -10.70 -7.45
CA PHE A 208 -16.70 -9.89 -8.67
C PHE A 208 -17.40 -10.53 -9.87
N PHE A 209 -17.45 -11.86 -9.88
CA PHE A 209 -18.18 -12.70 -10.82
C PHE A 209 -18.78 -13.88 -10.06
N MET A 210 -19.98 -14.31 -10.42
CA MET A 210 -20.67 -15.40 -9.72
C MET A 210 -20.44 -16.77 -10.37
N THR A 211 -20.24 -16.78 -11.69
CA THR A 211 -20.11 -17.98 -12.52
C THR A 211 -18.96 -17.89 -13.51
N ASN A 212 -18.58 -19.03 -14.11
CA ASN A 212 -17.57 -19.04 -15.17
C ASN A 212 -18.07 -18.29 -16.42
N ALA A 213 -19.37 -18.42 -16.75
CA ALA A 213 -19.96 -17.68 -17.86
C ALA A 213 -19.83 -16.16 -17.70
N GLU A 214 -20.02 -15.63 -16.50
CA GLU A 214 -19.82 -14.21 -16.22
C GLU A 214 -18.34 -13.80 -16.38
N ILE A 215 -17.38 -14.64 -15.99
CA ILE A 215 -15.96 -14.41 -16.22
C ILE A 215 -15.66 -14.39 -17.71
N MET A 216 -16.18 -15.38 -18.48
CA MET A 216 -15.99 -15.45 -19.91
C MET A 216 -16.58 -14.22 -20.62
N ASN A 217 -17.78 -13.78 -20.26
CA ASN A 217 -18.39 -12.55 -20.77
C ASN A 217 -17.60 -11.29 -20.39
N GLY A 218 -16.87 -11.31 -19.29
CA GLY A 218 -16.05 -10.17 -18.85
C GLY A 218 -14.71 -10.04 -19.56
N PHE A 219 -14.16 -11.15 -20.07
CA PHE A 219 -12.81 -11.18 -20.64
C PHE A 219 -12.76 -11.58 -22.12
N PHE A 220 -13.77 -12.27 -22.66
CA PHE A 220 -13.78 -12.77 -24.03
C PHE A 220 -14.92 -12.15 -24.83
N ASP A 221 -14.70 -11.97 -26.12
CA ASP A 221 -15.72 -11.49 -27.04
C ASP A 221 -16.63 -12.65 -27.47
N VAL A 222 -17.94 -12.44 -27.45
CA VAL A 222 -18.90 -13.40 -28.00
C VAL A 222 -18.95 -13.23 -29.50
N LYS A 223 -18.74 -14.33 -30.25
CA LYS A 223 -18.72 -14.34 -31.70
C LYS A 223 -19.55 -15.48 -32.23
N GLU A 224 -20.40 -15.20 -33.21
CA GLU A 224 -21.08 -16.21 -33.97
C GLU A 224 -20.25 -16.56 -35.20
N VAL A 225 -19.87 -17.83 -35.32
CA VAL A 225 -19.10 -18.36 -36.43
C VAL A 225 -20.04 -19.08 -37.40
N GLU A 226 -20.25 -18.52 -38.60
CA GLU A 226 -21.00 -19.18 -39.62
C GLU A 226 -20.18 -20.35 -40.22
N LEU A 227 -20.70 -21.56 -40.13
CA LEU A 227 -20.06 -22.78 -40.61
C LEU A 227 -20.62 -23.22 -41.94
N ALA A 228 -21.87 -22.90 -42.26
CA ALA A 228 -22.53 -23.28 -43.53
C ALA A 228 -21.69 -22.90 -44.75
N SER A 229 -21.18 -21.69 -44.81
CA SER A 229 -20.34 -21.18 -45.87
C SER A 229 -18.99 -21.92 -46.00
N LEU A 230 -18.48 -22.47 -44.87
CA LEU A 230 -17.23 -23.23 -44.84
C LEU A 230 -17.40 -24.62 -45.39
N TYR A 231 -18.52 -25.31 -45.11
CA TYR A 231 -18.83 -26.64 -45.66
C TYR A 231 -19.04 -26.63 -47.18
N GLU A 232 -19.52 -25.51 -47.74
CA GLU A 232 -19.65 -25.36 -49.19
C GLU A 232 -18.30 -25.18 -49.87
N LYS A 233 -17.38 -24.46 -49.22
CA LYS A 233 -16.13 -24.01 -49.82
C LYS A 233 -14.98 -25.00 -49.66
N TYR A 234 -14.90 -25.70 -48.53
CA TYR A 234 -13.78 -26.56 -48.16
C TYR A 234 -14.24 -27.99 -47.89
N LYS A 235 -13.39 -28.99 -48.10
CA LYS A 235 -13.72 -30.41 -47.93
C LYS A 235 -12.51 -31.20 -47.37
N GLY A 236 -12.78 -32.27 -46.60
CA GLY A 236 -11.76 -33.15 -46.09
C GLY A 236 -10.79 -32.44 -45.09
N ASP A 237 -9.53 -32.76 -45.20
CA ASP A 237 -8.48 -32.26 -44.26
C ASP A 237 -8.37 -30.72 -44.24
N GLU A 238 -8.67 -30.06 -45.39
CA GLU A 238 -8.63 -28.60 -45.50
C GLU A 238 -9.75 -27.95 -44.66
N LEU A 239 -10.92 -28.55 -44.61
CA LEU A 239 -12.03 -28.12 -43.78
C LEU A 239 -11.68 -28.26 -42.29
N ASP A 240 -11.09 -29.42 -41.94
CA ASP A 240 -10.69 -29.69 -40.56
C ASP A 240 -9.64 -28.70 -40.04
N GLU A 241 -8.67 -28.33 -40.87
CA GLU A 241 -7.68 -27.32 -40.55
C GLU A 241 -8.30 -25.94 -40.35
N ILE A 242 -9.25 -25.55 -41.17
CA ILE A 242 -9.94 -24.25 -41.05
C ILE A 242 -10.85 -24.21 -39.81
N LEU A 243 -11.58 -25.30 -39.54
CA LEU A 243 -12.39 -25.39 -38.32
C LEU A 243 -11.53 -25.29 -37.07
N ARG A 244 -10.37 -25.95 -37.02
CA ARG A 244 -9.39 -25.83 -35.94
C ARG A 244 -8.92 -24.39 -35.77
N ILE A 245 -8.47 -23.74 -36.84
CA ILE A 245 -7.98 -22.35 -36.78
C ILE A 245 -9.04 -21.38 -36.23
N ARG A 246 -10.32 -21.63 -36.51
CA ARG A 246 -11.41 -20.73 -36.12
C ARG A 246 -12.04 -21.03 -34.75
N LEU A 247 -12.03 -22.26 -34.32
CA LEU A 247 -12.79 -22.72 -33.14
C LEU A 247 -11.91 -23.23 -32.02
N GLU A 248 -10.78 -23.90 -32.32
CA GLU A 248 -9.94 -24.57 -31.32
C GLU A 248 -9.43 -23.61 -30.24
N GLY A 249 -9.59 -24.01 -28.98
CA GLY A 249 -9.14 -23.22 -27.84
C GLY A 249 -10.11 -22.11 -27.41
N SER A 250 -11.25 -21.96 -28.09
CA SER A 250 -12.38 -21.12 -27.68
C SER A 250 -13.37 -21.92 -26.83
N PHE A 251 -14.35 -21.27 -26.22
CA PHE A 251 -15.39 -21.94 -25.42
C PHE A 251 -16.75 -21.83 -26.07
N ILE A 252 -17.60 -22.83 -25.89
CA ILE A 252 -19.00 -22.84 -26.34
C ILE A 252 -19.81 -21.88 -25.49
N ASN A 253 -20.54 -20.93 -26.15
CA ASN A 253 -21.32 -19.90 -25.45
C ASN A 253 -22.71 -20.40 -25.01
N GLU A 254 -23.36 -21.24 -25.81
CA GLU A 254 -24.72 -21.74 -25.57
C GLU A 254 -24.75 -23.27 -25.78
N ASP A 255 -25.60 -23.96 -24.99
CA ASP A 255 -25.79 -25.40 -25.17
C ASP A 255 -26.22 -25.73 -26.61
N ILE A 256 -25.52 -26.66 -27.24
CA ILE A 256 -25.82 -27.11 -28.60
C ILE A 256 -26.43 -28.51 -28.49
N LEU A 257 -27.70 -28.60 -28.89
CA LEU A 257 -28.48 -29.83 -28.90
C LEU A 257 -28.62 -30.34 -30.32
N ASP A 258 -28.60 -31.65 -30.49
CA ASP A 258 -29.02 -32.28 -31.75
C ASP A 258 -30.56 -32.18 -31.88
N GLU A 259 -31.01 -31.59 -32.96
CA GLU A 259 -32.44 -31.38 -33.21
C GLU A 259 -33.24 -32.71 -33.37
N GLU A 260 -32.57 -33.80 -33.81
CA GLU A 260 -33.23 -35.09 -34.04
C GLU A 260 -33.27 -35.99 -32.76
N THR A 261 -32.16 -36.03 -32.03
CA THR A 261 -31.99 -36.92 -30.86
C THR A 261 -32.22 -36.24 -29.53
N GLY A 262 -32.09 -34.90 -29.45
CA GLY A 262 -32.14 -34.12 -28.22
C GLY A 262 -30.94 -34.35 -27.29
N GLU A 263 -29.88 -34.99 -27.81
CA GLU A 263 -28.64 -35.15 -27.05
C GLU A 263 -27.77 -33.92 -27.18
N PHE A 264 -26.91 -33.67 -26.15
CA PHE A 264 -25.95 -32.57 -26.19
C PHE A 264 -24.82 -32.89 -27.18
N ILE A 265 -24.65 -32.05 -28.18
CA ILE A 265 -23.48 -32.04 -29.06
C ILE A 265 -22.30 -31.42 -28.32
N ALA A 266 -22.55 -30.26 -27.68
CA ALA A 266 -21.60 -29.60 -26.79
C ALA A 266 -22.36 -28.80 -25.72
N GLU A 267 -21.81 -28.76 -24.51
CA GLU A 267 -22.37 -28.00 -23.39
C GLU A 267 -21.80 -26.57 -23.38
N SER A 268 -22.57 -25.63 -22.84
CA SER A 268 -22.05 -24.28 -22.57
C SER A 268 -20.85 -24.33 -21.61
N GLU A 269 -19.88 -23.42 -21.80
CA GLU A 269 -18.59 -23.37 -21.08
C GLU A 269 -17.62 -24.52 -21.44
N GLU A 270 -17.96 -25.44 -22.37
CA GLU A 270 -17.06 -26.50 -22.79
C GLU A 270 -15.94 -25.94 -23.70
N LEU A 271 -14.70 -26.37 -23.45
CA LEU A 271 -13.56 -26.02 -24.30
C LEU A 271 -13.68 -26.72 -25.65
N ILE A 272 -13.55 -25.98 -26.72
CA ILE A 272 -13.56 -26.55 -28.08
C ILE A 272 -12.20 -27.19 -28.34
N ASP A 273 -12.17 -28.49 -28.22
CA ASP A 273 -11.06 -29.37 -28.59
C ASP A 273 -11.35 -30.11 -29.93
N ASN A 274 -10.45 -30.99 -30.32
CA ASN A 274 -10.63 -31.78 -31.53
C ASN A 274 -11.90 -32.65 -31.51
N ILE A 275 -12.30 -33.14 -30.35
CA ILE A 275 -13.48 -33.99 -30.18
C ILE A 275 -14.75 -33.19 -30.41
N VAL A 276 -14.83 -31.99 -29.85
CA VAL A 276 -15.96 -31.06 -30.05
C VAL A 276 -16.03 -30.62 -31.50
N ILE A 277 -14.89 -30.34 -32.15
CA ILE A 277 -14.84 -29.98 -33.58
C ILE A 277 -15.38 -31.13 -34.44
N GLU A 278 -15.02 -32.38 -34.18
CA GLU A 278 -15.53 -33.55 -34.88
C GLU A 278 -17.05 -33.68 -34.73
N LYS A 279 -17.59 -33.52 -33.53
CA LYS A 279 -19.03 -33.52 -33.26
C LYS A 279 -19.75 -32.41 -34.04
N ILE A 280 -19.22 -31.16 -34.01
CA ILE A 280 -19.76 -30.01 -34.75
C ILE A 280 -19.81 -30.32 -36.27
N ARG A 281 -18.75 -30.95 -36.81
CA ARG A 281 -18.67 -31.32 -38.21
C ARG A 281 -19.65 -32.43 -38.59
N GLU A 282 -19.75 -33.49 -37.78
CA GLU A 282 -20.64 -34.62 -38.02
C GLU A 282 -22.11 -34.19 -38.07
N ASN A 283 -22.50 -33.30 -37.18
CA ASN A 283 -23.85 -32.75 -37.09
C ASN A 283 -24.12 -31.59 -38.07
N LYS A 284 -23.12 -31.18 -38.89
CA LYS A 284 -23.22 -30.11 -39.88
C LYS A 284 -23.92 -28.85 -39.40
N LEU A 285 -23.55 -28.37 -38.23
CA LEU A 285 -24.15 -27.16 -37.65
C LEU A 285 -23.98 -25.97 -38.56
N SER A 286 -25.02 -25.14 -38.73
CA SER A 286 -25.01 -23.95 -39.58
C SER A 286 -24.18 -22.80 -39.00
N SER A 287 -24.25 -22.59 -37.71
CA SER A 287 -23.45 -21.61 -36.98
C SER A 287 -23.21 -22.09 -35.53
N VAL A 288 -22.19 -21.56 -34.91
CA VAL A 288 -21.87 -21.81 -33.48
C VAL A 288 -21.51 -20.48 -32.83
N LYS A 289 -22.11 -20.21 -31.69
CA LYS A 289 -21.71 -19.07 -30.84
C LYS A 289 -20.61 -19.50 -29.88
N ILE A 290 -19.53 -18.76 -29.88
CA ILE A 290 -18.34 -19.04 -29.07
C ILE A 290 -17.91 -17.82 -28.27
N TRP A 291 -17.26 -18.04 -27.15
CA TRP A 291 -16.38 -17.07 -26.55
C TRP A 291 -15.01 -17.20 -27.22
N GLU A 292 -14.66 -16.23 -28.07
CA GLU A 292 -13.39 -16.24 -28.79
C GLU A 292 -12.23 -15.94 -27.86
N VAL A 293 -11.31 -16.89 -27.69
CA VAL A 293 -10.10 -16.71 -26.88
C VAL A 293 -8.99 -16.19 -27.77
N LYS A 294 -8.66 -14.90 -27.60
CA LYS A 294 -7.52 -14.31 -28.30
C LYS A 294 -6.20 -14.81 -27.70
N PRO A 295 -5.07 -14.78 -28.44
CA PRO A 295 -3.76 -15.19 -27.91
C PRO A 295 -3.39 -14.49 -26.60
N GLU A 296 -3.79 -13.23 -26.44
CA GLU A 296 -3.58 -12.39 -25.26
C GLU A 296 -4.37 -12.83 -24.02
N ASP A 297 -5.47 -13.57 -24.21
CA ASP A 297 -6.36 -14.02 -23.14
C ASP A 297 -6.10 -15.46 -22.70
N ARG A 298 -5.14 -16.14 -23.30
CA ARG A 298 -4.81 -17.55 -23.01
C ARG A 298 -4.57 -17.82 -21.53
N ILE A 299 -3.93 -16.91 -20.81
CA ILE A 299 -3.65 -17.09 -19.39
C ILE A 299 -4.92 -17.20 -18.54
N ILE A 300 -6.00 -16.54 -18.96
CA ILE A 300 -7.31 -16.60 -18.30
C ILE A 300 -8.03 -17.88 -18.72
N ALA A 301 -8.02 -18.21 -20.00
CA ALA A 301 -8.59 -19.45 -20.51
C ALA A 301 -7.96 -20.69 -19.84
N ASN A 302 -6.63 -20.73 -19.73
CA ASN A 302 -5.93 -21.79 -19.00
C ASN A 302 -6.34 -21.87 -17.53
N SER A 303 -6.61 -20.74 -16.90
CA SER A 303 -7.09 -20.71 -15.51
C SER A 303 -8.51 -21.28 -15.40
N LEU A 304 -9.39 -21.01 -16.36
CA LEU A 304 -10.75 -21.56 -16.42
C LEU A 304 -10.73 -23.08 -16.63
N ILE A 305 -9.91 -23.59 -17.54
CA ILE A 305 -9.77 -25.04 -17.81
C ILE A 305 -9.37 -25.81 -16.55
N HIS A 306 -8.56 -25.22 -15.68
CA HIS A 306 -8.11 -25.85 -14.44
C HIS A 306 -9.00 -25.56 -13.23
N ASP A 307 -10.07 -24.81 -13.40
CA ASP A 307 -10.99 -24.42 -12.33
C ASP A 307 -12.08 -25.49 -12.16
N ASN A 308 -12.08 -26.14 -11.01
CA ASN A 308 -13.07 -27.16 -10.67
C ASN A 308 -14.32 -26.57 -9.97
N THR A 309 -14.34 -25.24 -9.70
CA THR A 309 -15.47 -24.59 -9.03
C THR A 309 -16.43 -23.98 -10.06
N LYS A 310 -17.71 -24.26 -9.93
CA LYS A 310 -18.74 -23.73 -10.84
C LYS A 310 -19.45 -22.50 -10.25
N THR A 311 -19.54 -22.43 -8.93
CA THR A 311 -20.29 -21.38 -8.22
C THR A 311 -19.42 -20.57 -7.29
N ASN A 312 -19.89 -19.36 -6.94
CA ASN A 312 -19.29 -18.50 -5.94
C ASN A 312 -19.11 -19.21 -4.59
N ASP A 313 -20.12 -19.98 -4.13
CA ASP A 313 -20.07 -20.67 -2.84
C ASP A 313 -18.96 -21.73 -2.78
N GLU A 314 -18.76 -22.47 -3.86
CA GLU A 314 -17.65 -23.43 -3.98
C GLU A 314 -16.28 -22.72 -3.94
N ALA A 315 -16.17 -21.62 -4.68
CA ALA A 315 -14.94 -20.84 -4.75
C ALA A 315 -14.56 -20.24 -3.40
N VAL A 316 -15.53 -19.68 -2.67
CA VAL A 316 -15.32 -19.11 -1.32
C VAL A 316 -14.86 -20.20 -0.33
N ILE A 317 -15.47 -21.39 -0.40
CA ILE A 317 -15.07 -22.54 0.42
C ILE A 317 -13.64 -22.99 0.10
N GLU A 318 -13.26 -23.03 -1.20
CA GLU A 318 -11.92 -23.41 -1.61
C GLU A 318 -10.86 -22.42 -1.08
N VAL A 319 -11.12 -21.12 -1.24
CA VAL A 319 -10.23 -20.06 -0.70
C VAL A 319 -10.09 -20.20 0.82
N PHE A 320 -11.23 -20.41 1.54
CA PHE A 320 -11.18 -20.59 3.00
C PHE A 320 -10.33 -21.80 3.41
N ARG A 321 -10.54 -22.95 2.78
CA ARG A 321 -9.73 -24.18 3.07
C ARG A 321 -8.26 -23.98 2.84
N LYS A 322 -7.89 -23.23 1.79
CA LYS A 322 -6.47 -22.89 1.54
C LYS A 322 -5.91 -21.93 2.57
N LEU A 323 -6.69 -20.96 3.04
CA LEU A 323 -6.26 -19.99 4.05
C LEU A 323 -6.20 -20.58 5.46
N ARG A 324 -7.19 -21.41 5.81
CA ARG A 324 -7.34 -22.04 7.14
C ARG A 324 -7.53 -23.54 7.03
N PRO A 325 -6.47 -24.28 6.72
CA PRO A 325 -6.56 -25.73 6.63
C PRO A 325 -6.88 -26.32 8.01
N GLY A 326 -7.90 -27.19 8.05
CA GLY A 326 -8.34 -27.87 9.27
C GLY A 326 -9.49 -27.22 10.04
N ASP A 327 -9.86 -25.97 9.72
CA ASP A 327 -11.03 -25.35 10.32
C ASP A 327 -12.33 -25.86 9.66
N LEU A 328 -13.41 -25.98 10.48
CA LEU A 328 -14.74 -26.24 9.95
C LEU A 328 -15.21 -25.04 9.11
N VAL A 329 -15.62 -25.31 7.89
CA VAL A 329 -16.05 -24.29 6.94
C VAL A 329 -17.55 -24.31 6.76
N THR A 330 -18.18 -23.13 6.85
CA THR A 330 -19.53 -22.84 6.35
C THR A 330 -19.41 -21.73 5.29
N VAL A 331 -20.33 -21.70 4.34
CA VAL A 331 -20.33 -20.66 3.29
C VAL A 331 -20.32 -19.26 3.90
N GLU A 332 -21.13 -19.03 4.94
CA GLU A 332 -21.23 -17.73 5.62
C GLU A 332 -19.92 -17.31 6.28
N SER A 333 -19.24 -18.24 6.98
CA SER A 333 -17.96 -17.95 7.63
C SER A 333 -16.85 -17.67 6.62
N ALA A 334 -16.86 -18.41 5.51
CA ALA A 334 -15.91 -18.23 4.43
C ALA A 334 -16.11 -16.89 3.70
N ARG A 335 -17.35 -16.56 3.37
CA ARG A 335 -17.71 -15.28 2.75
C ARG A 335 -17.38 -14.09 3.66
N SER A 336 -17.70 -14.21 4.96
CA SER A 336 -17.32 -13.20 5.95
C SER A 336 -15.81 -13.00 6.04
N LEU A 337 -15.01 -14.09 5.98
CA LEU A 337 -13.54 -14.00 6.00
C LEU A 337 -13.01 -13.20 4.80
N VAL A 338 -13.42 -13.56 3.58
CA VAL A 338 -12.98 -12.90 2.35
C VAL A 338 -13.38 -11.42 2.34
N LYS A 339 -14.65 -11.14 2.70
CA LYS A 339 -15.16 -9.76 2.78
C LYS A 339 -14.37 -8.91 3.79
N GLN A 340 -14.02 -9.48 4.94
CA GLN A 340 -13.24 -8.79 5.95
C GLN A 340 -11.78 -8.57 5.52
N MET A 341 -11.22 -9.46 4.70
CA MET A 341 -9.81 -9.37 4.27
C MET A 341 -9.55 -8.25 3.27
N PHE A 342 -10.50 -7.95 2.38
CA PHE A 342 -10.28 -7.05 1.25
C PHE A 342 -11.18 -5.81 1.22
N PHE A 343 -12.36 -5.88 1.86
CA PHE A 343 -13.40 -4.84 1.75
C PHE A 343 -13.76 -4.17 3.09
N ASN A 344 -13.14 -4.59 4.20
CA ASN A 344 -13.36 -3.95 5.49
C ASN A 344 -12.27 -2.89 5.74
N PRO A 345 -12.62 -1.59 5.80
CA PRO A 345 -11.64 -0.50 6.02
C PRO A 345 -10.84 -0.63 7.33
N GLN A 346 -11.38 -1.33 8.33
CA GLN A 346 -10.67 -1.58 9.58
C GLN A 346 -9.55 -2.62 9.44
N ARG A 347 -9.60 -3.49 8.41
CA ARG A 347 -8.64 -4.58 8.20
C ARG A 347 -7.80 -4.42 6.95
N TYR A 348 -8.32 -3.78 5.93
CA TYR A 348 -7.66 -3.51 4.67
C TYR A 348 -7.67 -2.00 4.39
N ASP A 349 -6.51 -1.44 4.18
CA ASP A 349 -6.34 0.00 3.98
C ASP A 349 -5.17 0.22 2.99
N LEU A 350 -5.46 0.84 1.87
CA LEU A 350 -4.46 1.26 0.88
C LEU A 350 -3.77 2.56 1.30
N ALA A 351 -4.40 3.33 2.16
CA ALA A 351 -4.14 4.73 2.43
C ALA A 351 -4.19 5.61 1.15
N ASP A 352 -4.16 6.94 1.30
CA ASP A 352 -4.17 7.89 0.18
C ASP A 352 -3.02 7.62 -0.80
N VAL A 353 -1.85 7.26 -0.25
CA VAL A 353 -0.64 6.93 -1.03
C VAL A 353 -0.84 5.72 -1.93
N GLY A 354 -1.42 4.65 -1.39
CA GLY A 354 -1.66 3.43 -2.17
C GLY A 354 -2.69 3.66 -3.26
N ARG A 355 -3.76 4.40 -2.96
CA ARG A 355 -4.77 4.76 -3.96
C ARG A 355 -4.18 5.66 -5.05
N TYR A 356 -3.43 6.69 -4.68
CA TYR A 356 -2.71 7.54 -5.63
C TYR A 356 -1.80 6.72 -6.58
N LYS A 357 -1.00 5.81 -6.04
CA LYS A 357 -0.08 4.95 -6.83
C LYS A 357 -0.83 4.01 -7.78
N ILE A 358 -1.93 3.40 -7.33
CA ILE A 358 -2.77 2.52 -8.16
C ILE A 358 -3.39 3.33 -9.31
N ASN A 359 -4.01 4.46 -8.99
CA ASN A 359 -4.63 5.34 -9.98
C ASN A 359 -3.62 5.79 -11.04
N LYS A 360 -2.45 6.27 -10.61
CA LYS A 360 -1.38 6.73 -11.51
C LYS A 360 -0.87 5.59 -12.41
N ARG A 361 -0.62 4.41 -11.83
CA ARG A 361 -0.01 3.28 -12.54
C ARG A 361 -0.98 2.61 -13.52
N LEU A 362 -2.23 2.45 -13.13
CA LEU A 362 -3.28 1.83 -13.94
C LEU A 362 -4.11 2.85 -14.76
N LYS A 363 -3.82 4.15 -14.64
CA LYS A 363 -4.55 5.24 -15.30
C LYS A 363 -6.05 5.23 -14.95
N GLN A 364 -6.35 5.03 -13.66
CA GLN A 364 -7.70 5.06 -13.10
C GLN A 364 -8.00 6.42 -12.47
N ASP A 365 -9.29 6.73 -12.30
CA ASP A 365 -9.78 7.93 -11.63
C ASP A 365 -10.71 7.55 -10.46
N VAL A 366 -10.23 6.65 -9.59
CA VAL A 366 -10.95 6.28 -8.37
C VAL A 366 -10.67 7.34 -7.30
N PRO A 367 -11.70 7.84 -6.57
CA PRO A 367 -11.49 8.83 -5.51
C PRO A 367 -10.47 8.40 -4.45
N GLU A 368 -9.63 9.33 -3.97
CA GLU A 368 -8.55 9.03 -3.01
C GLU A 368 -9.06 8.57 -1.63
N ASP A 369 -10.31 8.86 -1.29
CA ASP A 369 -10.98 8.41 -0.05
C ASP A 369 -11.41 6.94 -0.09
N VAL A 370 -11.36 6.28 -1.27
CA VAL A 370 -11.63 4.86 -1.41
C VAL A 370 -10.38 4.06 -1.05
N ILE A 371 -10.26 3.72 0.22
CA ILE A 371 -9.07 3.06 0.79
C ILE A 371 -9.10 1.52 0.73
N VAL A 372 -10.19 0.93 0.28
CA VAL A 372 -10.34 -0.53 0.12
C VAL A 372 -10.13 -0.97 -1.32
N LEU A 373 -9.92 -2.27 -1.52
CA LEU A 373 -9.79 -2.85 -2.85
C LEU A 373 -11.10 -2.72 -3.64
N THR A 374 -10.99 -2.34 -4.92
CA THR A 374 -12.15 -2.26 -5.83
C THR A 374 -12.08 -3.36 -6.91
N LYS A 375 -13.21 -3.63 -7.55
CA LYS A 375 -13.26 -4.55 -8.70
C LYS A 375 -12.36 -4.06 -9.83
N GLU A 376 -12.39 -2.75 -10.07
CA GLU A 376 -11.60 -2.10 -11.10
C GLU A 376 -10.09 -2.28 -10.88
N ASP A 377 -9.60 -2.13 -9.64
CA ASP A 377 -8.19 -2.36 -9.31
C ASP A 377 -7.72 -3.76 -9.72
N VAL A 378 -8.54 -4.78 -9.45
CA VAL A 378 -8.21 -6.16 -9.78
C VAL A 378 -8.26 -6.40 -11.28
N LEU A 379 -9.30 -5.95 -11.97
CA LEU A 379 -9.46 -6.16 -13.41
C LEU A 379 -8.34 -5.47 -14.21
N GLN A 380 -8.03 -4.22 -13.89
CA GLN A 380 -6.93 -3.48 -14.54
C GLN A 380 -5.56 -4.10 -14.24
N THR A 381 -5.39 -4.68 -13.04
CA THR A 381 -4.17 -5.43 -12.71
C THR A 381 -4.02 -6.65 -13.61
N ILE A 382 -5.10 -7.41 -13.82
CA ILE A 382 -5.13 -8.58 -14.70
C ILE A 382 -4.82 -8.17 -16.15
N ASP A 383 -5.47 -7.12 -16.63
CA ASP A 383 -5.26 -6.60 -17.98
C ASP A 383 -3.81 -6.15 -18.21
N TYR A 384 -3.21 -5.54 -17.19
CA TYR A 384 -1.80 -5.15 -17.28
C TYR A 384 -0.86 -6.36 -17.28
N VAL A 385 -1.14 -7.40 -16.47
CA VAL A 385 -0.37 -8.67 -16.50
C VAL A 385 -0.51 -9.34 -17.89
N LYS A 386 -1.71 -9.33 -18.50
CA LYS A 386 -1.91 -9.81 -19.88
C LYS A 386 -1.00 -9.08 -20.86
N LYS A 387 -0.96 -7.73 -20.81
CA LYS A 387 -0.08 -6.92 -21.65
C LYS A 387 1.38 -7.30 -21.50
N LEU A 388 1.85 -7.50 -20.26
CA LEU A 388 3.23 -7.90 -19.98
C LEU A 388 3.57 -9.28 -20.57
N VAL A 389 2.66 -10.25 -20.46
CA VAL A 389 2.83 -11.60 -21.05
C VAL A 389 2.97 -11.51 -22.57
N ASN A 390 2.26 -10.60 -23.21
CA ASN A 390 2.29 -10.36 -24.66
C ASN A 390 3.47 -9.48 -25.10
N GLY A 391 4.34 -9.09 -24.17
CA GLY A 391 5.51 -8.26 -24.48
C GLY A 391 5.19 -6.76 -24.58
N GLU A 392 4.02 -6.34 -24.13
CA GLU A 392 3.60 -4.95 -24.09
C GLU A 392 3.77 -4.36 -22.70
N GLY A 393 4.06 -3.07 -22.60
CA GLY A 393 4.23 -2.41 -21.31
C GLY A 393 5.63 -2.58 -20.71
N PHE A 394 5.78 -2.25 -19.43
CA PHE A 394 7.06 -2.28 -18.71
C PHE A 394 6.87 -2.76 -17.26
N THR A 395 7.91 -3.38 -16.73
CA THR A 395 7.98 -3.79 -15.33
C THR A 395 8.54 -2.66 -14.47
N ASP A 396 8.12 -2.63 -13.20
CA ASP A 396 8.56 -1.60 -12.27
C ASP A 396 9.87 -2.01 -11.58
N ASP A 397 10.77 -1.05 -11.41
CA ASP A 397 11.95 -1.24 -10.59
C ASP A 397 11.59 -1.00 -9.11
N ILE A 398 11.81 -2.05 -8.30
CA ILE A 398 11.46 -2.06 -6.88
C ILE A 398 12.33 -1.09 -6.07
N ASP A 399 13.57 -0.87 -6.50
CA ASP A 399 14.56 -0.06 -5.79
C ASP A 399 14.53 1.40 -6.21
N ASN A 400 13.77 1.74 -7.25
CA ASN A 400 13.49 3.12 -7.63
C ASN A 400 12.76 3.85 -6.49
N LEU A 401 13.19 5.09 -6.17
CA LEU A 401 12.56 5.92 -5.12
C LEU A 401 11.12 6.33 -5.44
N SER A 402 10.65 6.12 -6.66
CA SER A 402 9.22 6.20 -6.99
C SER A 402 8.39 5.10 -6.31
N ASN A 403 9.00 3.96 -5.99
CA ASN A 403 8.38 2.79 -5.38
C ASN A 403 8.77 2.61 -3.90
N ARG A 404 9.60 3.50 -3.38
CA ARG A 404 10.02 3.54 -1.98
C ARG A 404 9.69 4.91 -1.39
N ARG A 405 9.09 4.92 -0.19
CA ARG A 405 8.69 6.14 0.51
C ARG A 405 9.29 6.22 1.90
N VAL A 406 9.34 7.43 2.42
CA VAL A 406 9.87 7.74 3.74
C VAL A 406 8.72 7.87 4.74
N ARG A 407 8.81 7.16 5.87
CA ARG A 407 7.96 7.34 7.03
C ARG A 407 8.65 8.23 8.05
N GLY A 408 8.01 9.32 8.44
CA GLY A 408 8.47 10.17 9.54
C GLY A 408 8.05 9.64 10.89
N VAL A 409 8.49 10.33 11.94
CA VAL A 409 8.23 9.97 13.34
C VAL A 409 6.73 9.91 13.67
N GLY A 410 5.93 10.81 13.13
CA GLY A 410 4.48 10.84 13.37
C GLY A 410 3.79 9.59 12.84
N GLU A 411 4.11 9.16 11.61
CA GLU A 411 3.55 7.95 11.02
C GLU A 411 4.02 6.68 11.76
N LEU A 412 5.30 6.60 12.12
CA LEU A 412 5.84 5.48 12.88
C LEU A 412 5.18 5.33 14.25
N LEU A 413 4.98 6.46 14.95
CA LEU A 413 4.31 6.48 16.25
C LEU A 413 2.81 6.16 16.10
N SER A 414 2.14 6.62 15.04
CA SER A 414 0.72 6.35 14.81
C SER A 414 0.42 4.86 14.75
N ILE A 415 1.29 4.06 14.16
CA ILE A 415 1.17 2.59 14.10
C ILE A 415 1.17 1.98 15.51
N GLN A 416 2.06 2.45 16.39
CA GLN A 416 2.13 1.97 17.77
C GLN A 416 0.93 2.41 18.60
N VAL A 417 0.54 3.67 18.48
CA VAL A 417 -0.63 4.23 19.17
C VAL A 417 -1.89 3.49 18.74
N LYS A 418 -2.10 3.28 17.44
CA LYS A 418 -3.24 2.51 16.91
C LYS A 418 -3.28 1.10 17.48
N GLY A 419 -2.12 0.41 17.56
CA GLY A 419 -2.00 -0.90 18.18
C GLY A 419 -2.38 -0.91 19.66
N GLY A 420 -1.96 0.10 20.43
CA GLY A 420 -2.31 0.29 21.84
C GLY A 420 -3.81 0.58 22.04
N MET A 421 -4.35 1.44 21.22
CA MET A 421 -5.77 1.81 21.22
C MET A 421 -6.69 0.65 20.87
N LEU A 422 -6.32 -0.21 19.92
CA LEU A 422 -7.07 -1.42 19.58
C LEU A 422 -7.09 -2.42 20.74
N LYS A 423 -5.95 -2.62 21.43
CA LYS A 423 -5.91 -3.46 22.65
C LYS A 423 -6.81 -2.89 23.74
N MET A 424 -6.76 -1.58 23.95
CA MET A 424 -7.60 -0.88 24.92
C MET A 424 -9.10 -1.01 24.57
N SER A 425 -9.47 -0.78 23.32
CA SER A 425 -10.84 -0.92 22.81
C SER A 425 -11.42 -2.32 23.06
N LYS A 426 -10.61 -3.38 22.86
CA LYS A 426 -11.02 -4.75 23.18
C LYS A 426 -11.32 -4.92 24.68
N MET A 427 -10.44 -4.41 25.54
CA MET A 427 -10.65 -4.47 27.01
C MET A 427 -11.88 -3.68 27.45
N VAL A 428 -12.16 -2.54 26.81
CA VAL A 428 -13.37 -1.74 27.08
C VAL A 428 -14.63 -2.56 26.74
N ARG A 429 -14.68 -3.20 25.56
CA ARG A 429 -15.81 -4.07 25.16
C ARG A 429 -16.02 -5.24 26.12
N GLU A 430 -14.95 -5.88 26.56
CA GLU A 430 -14.99 -6.95 27.57
C GLU A 430 -15.57 -6.45 28.91
N LYS A 431 -15.11 -5.30 29.40
CA LYS A 431 -15.64 -4.69 30.62
C LYS A 431 -17.12 -4.31 30.50
N MET A 432 -17.52 -3.70 29.39
CA MET A 432 -18.94 -3.36 29.13
C MET A 432 -19.85 -4.59 29.10
N THR A 433 -19.29 -5.78 28.83
CA THR A 433 -20.07 -7.03 28.77
C THR A 433 -20.18 -7.69 30.16
N VAL A 434 -19.15 -7.58 31.00
CA VAL A 434 -19.06 -8.32 32.27
C VAL A 434 -19.52 -7.50 33.47
N GLN A 435 -19.31 -6.18 33.49
CA GLN A 435 -19.58 -5.32 34.63
C GLN A 435 -21.04 -4.81 34.65
N ASP A 436 -21.51 -4.46 35.87
CA ASP A 436 -22.84 -3.89 36.04
C ASP A 436 -22.93 -2.50 35.38
N ILE A 437 -23.91 -2.35 34.52
CA ILE A 437 -24.15 -1.16 33.68
C ILE A 437 -24.34 0.10 34.52
N THR A 438 -24.85 -0.03 35.75
CA THR A 438 -25.20 1.10 36.63
C THR A 438 -23.98 1.76 37.29
N THR A 439 -22.86 1.06 37.37
CA THR A 439 -21.65 1.53 38.06
C THR A 439 -20.55 1.99 37.10
N LEU A 440 -20.77 1.86 35.79
CA LEU A 440 -19.77 2.16 34.79
C LEU A 440 -19.64 3.67 34.54
N THR A 441 -18.40 4.14 34.59
CA THR A 441 -18.03 5.51 34.18
C THR A 441 -17.01 5.44 33.04
N PRO A 442 -16.86 6.48 32.20
CA PRO A 442 -15.82 6.52 31.16
C PRO A 442 -14.43 6.21 31.70
N GLN A 443 -14.11 6.73 32.88
CA GLN A 443 -12.81 6.53 33.52
C GLN A 443 -12.59 5.08 34.03
N SER A 444 -13.63 4.42 34.55
CA SER A 444 -13.52 3.03 35.02
C SER A 444 -13.39 2.01 33.90
N LEU A 445 -13.97 2.33 32.72
CA LEU A 445 -13.90 1.49 31.54
C LEU A 445 -12.51 1.43 30.94
N LEU A 446 -11.77 2.53 30.97
CA LEU A 446 -10.50 2.67 30.28
C LEU A 446 -9.35 2.09 31.09
N ASN A 447 -8.43 1.44 30.36
CA ASN A 447 -7.12 1.05 30.88
C ASN A 447 -6.07 1.51 29.85
N THR A 448 -5.39 2.59 30.18
CA THR A 448 -4.41 3.24 29.29
C THR A 448 -3.02 2.59 29.32
N LYS A 449 -2.78 1.61 30.22
CA LYS A 449 -1.48 0.94 30.35
C LYS A 449 -0.94 0.35 29.04
N PRO A 450 -1.75 -0.35 28.20
CA PRO A 450 -1.25 -0.89 26.93
C PRO A 450 -0.79 0.18 25.94
N LEU A 451 -1.46 1.33 25.90
CA LEU A 451 -1.08 2.46 25.07
C LEU A 451 0.25 3.05 25.53
N ASN A 452 0.35 3.39 26.82
CA ASN A 452 1.54 3.99 27.42
C ASN A 452 2.76 3.06 27.30
N ALA A 453 2.57 1.76 27.45
CA ALA A 453 3.65 0.78 27.29
C ALA A 453 4.24 0.80 25.88
N LEU A 454 3.39 0.83 24.84
CA LEU A 454 3.87 0.86 23.45
C LEU A 454 4.54 2.19 23.08
N ILE A 455 4.06 3.32 23.61
CA ILE A 455 4.71 4.62 23.43
C ILE A 455 6.10 4.62 24.06
N LEU A 456 6.20 4.15 25.31
CA LEU A 456 7.49 4.05 26.02
C LEU A 456 8.45 3.08 25.34
N GLU A 457 7.95 1.94 24.84
CA GLU A 457 8.74 0.98 24.08
C GLU A 457 9.28 1.60 22.78
N PHE A 458 8.44 2.33 22.05
CA PHE A 458 8.83 2.99 20.81
C PHE A 458 9.98 3.97 21.01
N PHE A 459 9.84 4.90 21.96
CA PHE A 459 10.87 5.91 22.21
C PHE A 459 12.08 5.39 22.98
N GLY A 460 11.88 4.45 23.89
CA GLY A 460 12.94 3.95 24.80
C GLY A 460 13.81 2.85 24.19
N SER A 461 13.20 1.90 23.48
CA SER A 461 13.88 0.69 22.97
C SER A 461 13.64 0.41 21.48
N GLY A 462 12.86 1.24 20.79
CA GLY A 462 12.62 1.09 19.36
C GLY A 462 13.89 1.18 18.54
N GLN A 463 14.03 0.35 17.50
CA GLN A 463 15.22 0.30 16.64
C GLN A 463 15.48 1.63 15.92
N LEU A 464 14.45 2.40 15.63
CA LEU A 464 14.53 3.70 14.95
C LEU A 464 14.69 4.88 15.94
N SER A 465 14.41 4.69 17.22
CA SER A 465 14.70 5.66 18.25
C SER A 465 16.11 5.43 18.78
N GLN A 466 17.03 6.32 18.42
CA GLN A 466 18.46 6.17 18.70
C GLN A 466 18.95 7.30 19.60
N PHE A 467 19.98 7.03 20.41
CA PHE A 467 20.72 8.08 21.08
C PHE A 467 21.29 9.03 20.04
N MET A 468 21.11 10.33 20.26
CA MET A 468 21.64 11.33 19.34
C MET A 468 23.17 11.34 19.39
N ASP A 469 23.79 11.35 18.21
CA ASP A 469 25.21 11.61 18.10
C ASP A 469 25.47 13.10 18.37
N GLN A 470 26.17 13.41 19.43
CA GLN A 470 26.46 14.76 19.91
C GLN A 470 27.94 15.10 19.85
N SER A 471 28.71 14.41 19.02
CA SER A 471 30.16 14.66 18.88
C SER A 471 30.45 16.08 18.37
N ASN A 472 29.62 16.60 17.46
CA ASN A 472 29.64 17.98 16.97
C ASN A 472 28.26 18.35 16.38
N PRO A 473 27.98 19.67 16.16
CA PRO A 473 26.68 20.11 15.64
C PRO A 473 26.33 19.53 14.27
N LEU A 474 27.32 19.25 13.41
CA LEU A 474 27.08 18.64 12.10
C LEU A 474 26.65 17.17 12.24
N ALA A 475 27.25 16.42 13.18
CA ALA A 475 26.83 15.04 13.47
C ALA A 475 25.40 14.98 13.99
N GLU A 476 24.97 15.93 14.82
CA GLU A 476 23.57 16.04 15.27
C GLU A 476 22.64 16.26 14.07
N LEU A 477 22.97 17.17 13.17
CA LEU A 477 22.15 17.47 11.98
C LEU A 477 22.06 16.27 11.05
N THR A 478 23.17 15.61 10.76
CA THR A 478 23.18 14.42 9.87
C THR A 478 22.41 13.26 10.47
N HIS A 479 22.45 13.06 11.80
CA HIS A 479 21.66 12.03 12.46
C HIS A 479 20.16 12.27 12.33
N LYS A 480 19.70 13.52 12.42
CA LYS A 480 18.29 13.90 12.25
C LYS A 480 17.80 13.74 10.81
N ARG A 481 18.67 13.85 9.82
CA ARG A 481 18.40 13.69 8.39
C ARG A 481 18.63 12.28 7.88
N ARG A 482 18.98 11.34 8.75
CA ARG A 482 19.24 9.94 8.41
C ARG A 482 17.96 9.23 7.98
N ILE A 483 18.08 8.34 7.00
CA ILE A 483 17.03 7.50 6.47
C ILE A 483 17.48 6.05 6.60
N SER A 484 16.68 5.20 7.23
CA SER A 484 16.99 3.79 7.44
C SER A 484 16.00 2.88 6.72
N ALA A 485 16.47 1.89 5.96
CA ALA A 485 15.63 0.85 5.39
C ALA A 485 15.27 -0.25 6.41
N LEU A 486 15.86 -0.21 7.60
CA LEU A 486 15.66 -1.18 8.68
C LEU A 486 14.44 -0.84 9.55
N GLY A 487 14.11 -1.71 10.48
CA GLY A 487 13.06 -1.49 11.47
C GLY A 487 11.77 -2.24 11.18
N PRO A 488 10.74 -2.04 12.00
CA PRO A 488 9.45 -2.73 11.85
C PRO A 488 8.79 -2.40 10.51
N GLY A 489 8.42 -3.43 9.75
CA GLY A 489 7.87 -3.27 8.40
C GLY A 489 8.88 -2.91 7.30
N GLY A 490 10.18 -2.79 7.65
CA GLY A 490 11.28 -2.60 6.72
C GLY A 490 12.05 -3.89 6.41
N LEU A 491 13.29 -3.73 5.94
CA LEU A 491 14.18 -4.84 5.61
C LEU A 491 14.90 -5.39 6.84
N SER A 492 15.26 -6.67 6.81
CA SER A 492 16.24 -7.23 7.75
C SER A 492 17.61 -7.29 7.09
N ARG A 493 18.68 -7.15 7.89
CA ARG A 493 20.06 -7.14 7.39
C ARG A 493 20.41 -8.40 6.60
N GLU A 494 19.95 -9.54 7.08
CA GLU A 494 20.25 -10.87 6.52
C GLU A 494 19.51 -11.12 5.21
N ARG A 495 18.36 -10.46 4.99
CA ARG A 495 17.52 -10.62 3.81
C ARG A 495 17.74 -9.54 2.75
N ALA A 496 18.53 -8.52 3.08
CA ALA A 496 18.85 -7.45 2.14
C ALA A 496 19.95 -7.92 1.17
N GLY A 497 19.60 -8.11 -0.09
CA GLY A 497 20.52 -8.41 -1.19
C GLY A 497 21.42 -7.23 -1.55
N PHE A 498 22.28 -7.40 -2.56
CA PHE A 498 23.13 -6.33 -3.06
C PHE A 498 22.32 -5.22 -3.74
N GLU A 499 21.29 -5.55 -4.46
CA GLU A 499 20.46 -4.61 -5.24
C GLU A 499 19.90 -3.47 -4.39
N VAL A 500 19.36 -3.79 -3.20
CA VAL A 500 18.79 -2.79 -2.26
C VAL A 500 19.86 -1.94 -1.56
N ARG A 501 21.15 -2.34 -1.62
CA ARG A 501 22.28 -1.67 -0.99
C ARG A 501 23.05 -0.77 -1.97
N ASP A 502 22.84 -0.98 -3.26
CA ASP A 502 23.47 -0.22 -4.31
C ASP A 502 22.90 1.19 -4.43
N VAL A 503 23.67 2.10 -5.03
CA VAL A 503 23.20 3.44 -5.37
C VAL A 503 22.38 3.35 -6.65
N HIS A 504 21.10 3.67 -6.55
CA HIS A 504 20.20 3.71 -7.69
C HIS A 504 20.21 5.08 -8.38
N ASN A 505 19.93 5.13 -9.68
CA ASN A 505 19.88 6.40 -10.43
C ASN A 505 18.90 7.42 -9.83
N SER A 506 17.76 6.96 -9.30
CA SER A 506 16.76 7.81 -8.64
C SER A 506 17.25 8.47 -7.35
N HIS A 507 18.42 8.07 -6.83
CA HIS A 507 19.02 8.70 -5.65
C HIS A 507 19.58 10.08 -5.94
N TYR A 508 19.82 10.42 -7.21
CA TYR A 508 20.37 11.70 -7.61
C TYR A 508 19.53 12.87 -7.06
N GLY A 509 20.19 13.77 -6.34
CA GLY A 509 19.57 14.91 -5.67
C GLY A 509 18.67 14.57 -4.46
N ARG A 510 18.44 13.29 -4.15
CA ARG A 510 17.53 12.81 -3.09
C ARG A 510 18.25 12.18 -1.92
N ILE A 511 19.12 11.23 -2.18
CA ILE A 511 19.90 10.52 -1.15
C ILE A 511 21.40 10.67 -1.46
N CYS A 512 22.19 10.96 -0.45
CA CYS A 512 23.64 11.07 -0.60
C CYS A 512 24.23 9.71 -1.04
N PRO A 513 24.99 9.64 -2.15
CA PRO A 513 25.52 8.38 -2.66
C PRO A 513 26.73 7.86 -1.88
N ILE A 514 27.35 8.67 -1.03
CA ILE A 514 28.59 8.33 -0.33
C ILE A 514 28.43 8.20 1.19
N GLU A 515 27.44 8.85 1.79
CA GLU A 515 27.21 8.79 3.24
C GLU A 515 26.39 7.56 3.61
N THR A 516 27.10 6.47 3.97
CA THR A 516 26.51 5.22 4.44
C THR A 516 27.46 4.55 5.44
N PRO A 517 26.98 3.82 6.45
CA PRO A 517 27.82 3.07 7.36
C PRO A 517 28.62 1.98 6.66
N GLU A 518 29.76 1.61 7.26
CA GLU A 518 30.51 0.40 6.90
C GLU A 518 29.93 -0.85 7.58
N GLY A 519 30.14 -2.02 6.97
CA GLY A 519 29.76 -3.32 7.53
C GLY A 519 28.32 -3.73 7.19
N PRO A 520 27.60 -4.43 8.10
CA PRO A 520 26.30 -5.05 7.81
C PRO A 520 25.20 -4.08 7.39
N ASN A 521 25.32 -2.81 7.72
CA ASN A 521 24.33 -1.77 7.44
C ASN A 521 24.62 -0.97 6.16
N ILE A 522 25.66 -1.31 5.40
CA ILE A 522 26.03 -0.59 4.17
C ILE A 522 24.84 -0.56 3.20
N GLY A 523 24.55 0.60 2.64
CA GLY A 523 23.46 0.81 1.69
C GLY A 523 22.04 0.78 2.29
N LEU A 524 21.88 0.34 3.54
CA LEU A 524 20.57 0.29 4.22
C LEU A 524 20.28 1.53 5.04
N ILE A 525 21.31 2.29 5.37
CA ILE A 525 21.23 3.56 6.09
C ILE A 525 21.90 4.59 5.21
N GLY A 526 21.19 5.64 4.88
CA GLY A 526 21.67 6.77 4.09
C GLY A 526 21.25 8.09 4.71
N SER A 527 21.56 9.18 4.03
CA SER A 527 21.20 10.53 4.46
C SER A 527 20.46 11.26 3.35
N LEU A 528 19.44 12.02 3.73
CA LEU A 528 18.71 12.89 2.80
C LEU A 528 19.65 13.96 2.23
N SER A 529 19.61 14.14 0.92
CA SER A 529 20.40 15.18 0.24
C SER A 529 20.00 16.58 0.73
N THR A 530 20.90 17.55 0.61
CA THR A 530 20.74 18.91 1.17
C THR A 530 19.44 19.57 0.68
N TYR A 531 19.14 19.50 -0.62
CA TYR A 531 17.93 20.08 -1.21
C TYR A 531 16.77 19.11 -1.33
N GLY A 532 16.96 17.83 -0.94
CA GLY A 532 15.89 16.84 -0.94
C GLY A 532 14.80 17.19 0.06
N LYS A 533 13.55 17.13 -0.38
CA LYS A 533 12.34 17.28 0.45
C LYS A 533 11.50 16.01 0.38
N VAL A 534 10.65 15.81 1.36
CA VAL A 534 9.68 14.71 1.37
C VAL A 534 8.29 15.30 1.15
N ASN A 535 7.58 14.82 0.12
CA ASN A 535 6.24 15.32 -0.21
C ASN A 535 5.17 14.76 0.73
N LYS A 536 3.92 15.19 0.54
CA LYS A 536 2.76 14.77 1.36
C LYS A 536 2.51 13.26 1.37
N TYR A 537 2.93 12.56 0.31
CA TYR A 537 2.81 11.10 0.21
C TYR A 537 4.02 10.34 0.76
N GLY A 538 5.09 11.04 1.15
CA GLY A 538 6.31 10.45 1.68
C GLY A 538 7.38 10.16 0.63
N PHE A 539 7.21 10.54 -0.64
CA PHE A 539 8.24 10.41 -1.66
C PHE A 539 9.25 11.55 -1.59
N ILE A 540 10.51 11.23 -1.89
CA ILE A 540 11.58 12.22 -1.88
C ILE A 540 11.58 12.96 -3.23
N GLU A 541 11.54 14.27 -3.17
CA GLU A 541 11.59 15.18 -4.30
C GLU A 541 12.88 15.99 -4.27
N THR A 542 13.32 16.44 -5.44
CA THR A 542 14.49 17.30 -5.60
C THR A 542 14.16 18.45 -6.53
N PRO A 543 14.74 19.66 -6.32
CA PRO A 543 14.45 20.82 -7.14
C PRO A 543 15.16 20.75 -8.48
N PHE A 544 14.45 21.10 -9.53
CA PHE A 544 14.96 21.29 -10.89
C PHE A 544 14.55 22.66 -11.42
N VAL A 545 15.44 23.27 -12.19
CA VAL A 545 15.15 24.48 -12.96
C VAL A 545 14.56 24.08 -14.30
N LYS A 546 13.43 24.65 -14.65
CA LYS A 546 12.76 24.38 -15.91
C LYS A 546 13.52 25.00 -17.07
N ILE A 547 13.64 24.25 -18.17
CA ILE A 547 14.25 24.71 -19.41
C ILE A 547 13.19 24.67 -20.50
N GLU A 548 12.92 25.82 -21.11
CA GLU A 548 12.04 25.97 -22.26
C GLU A 548 12.80 26.57 -23.43
N ASP A 549 12.73 25.94 -24.61
CA ASP A 549 13.39 26.37 -25.84
C ASP A 549 14.91 26.64 -25.69
N GLY A 550 15.59 25.84 -24.85
CA GLY A 550 17.01 25.97 -24.58
C GLY A 550 17.37 27.09 -23.57
N LYS A 551 16.39 27.72 -22.94
CA LYS A 551 16.59 28.76 -21.95
C LYS A 551 16.14 28.30 -20.56
N ALA A 552 17.02 28.46 -19.56
CA ALA A 552 16.72 28.11 -18.17
C ALA A 552 15.98 29.27 -17.47
N ASP A 553 14.84 29.00 -16.87
CA ASP A 553 14.12 29.95 -16.01
C ASP A 553 14.45 29.69 -14.53
N PHE A 554 15.37 30.47 -13.98
CA PHE A 554 15.79 30.35 -12.58
C PHE A 554 14.76 30.82 -11.56
N ASN A 555 13.65 31.41 -12.01
CA ASN A 555 12.54 31.79 -11.14
C ASN A 555 11.49 30.69 -11.05
N ASP A 556 11.55 29.70 -11.97
CA ASP A 556 10.66 28.55 -11.99
C ASP A 556 11.41 27.29 -11.56
N ILE A 557 11.42 27.02 -10.24
CA ILE A 557 12.03 25.86 -9.62
C ILE A 557 10.92 24.88 -9.24
N GLU A 558 10.88 23.76 -9.96
CA GLU A 558 9.92 22.66 -9.68
C GLU A 558 10.59 21.57 -8.83
N TYR A 559 9.87 21.08 -7.82
CA TYR A 559 10.26 19.88 -7.08
C TYR A 559 9.65 18.66 -7.76
N LEU A 560 10.51 17.75 -8.22
CA LEU A 560 10.08 16.54 -8.93
C LEU A 560 10.39 15.27 -8.14
N GLY A 561 9.43 14.36 -8.09
CA GLY A 561 9.59 12.99 -7.65
C GLY A 561 10.37 12.15 -8.67
N ALA A 562 10.83 10.96 -8.26
CA ALA A 562 11.58 10.07 -9.16
C ALA A 562 10.74 9.60 -10.36
N ASP A 563 9.43 9.44 -10.20
CA ASP A 563 8.50 9.06 -11.25
C ASP A 563 8.14 10.20 -12.21
N GLU A 564 8.26 11.46 -11.77
CA GLU A 564 8.03 12.65 -12.59
C GLU A 564 9.27 13.03 -13.39
N GLU A 565 10.44 12.64 -12.90
CA GLU A 565 11.73 12.80 -13.57
C GLU A 565 11.90 11.81 -14.72
N GLU A 566 11.25 10.65 -14.63
CA GLU A 566 11.38 9.58 -15.62
C GLU A 566 10.94 10.05 -17.01
N GLY A 567 11.82 9.83 -18.00
CA GLY A 567 11.60 10.26 -19.39
C GLY A 567 11.92 11.72 -19.69
N LYS A 568 12.39 12.51 -18.70
CA LYS A 568 12.88 13.88 -18.91
C LYS A 568 14.38 13.90 -19.16
N PHE A 569 14.82 14.85 -19.97
CA PHE A 569 16.27 15.13 -20.13
C PHE A 569 16.71 16.12 -19.07
N ILE A 570 17.74 15.75 -18.32
CA ILE A 570 18.26 16.54 -17.20
C ILE A 570 19.68 16.96 -17.49
N ALA A 571 19.93 18.27 -17.47
CA ALA A 571 21.28 18.83 -17.52
C ALA A 571 21.88 18.87 -16.11
N GLN A 572 23.19 18.74 -16.01
CA GLN A 572 23.91 18.89 -14.74
C GLN A 572 23.87 20.34 -14.26
N ALA A 573 23.91 20.53 -12.94
CA ALA A 573 23.85 21.85 -12.32
C ALA A 573 25.03 22.76 -12.68
N ASP A 574 26.18 22.20 -13.09
CA ASP A 574 27.37 22.88 -13.51
C ASP A 574 27.48 23.13 -15.03
N THR A 575 26.44 22.78 -15.79
CA THR A 575 26.37 23.04 -17.23
C THR A 575 26.57 24.53 -17.50
N LEU A 576 27.42 24.84 -18.47
CA LEU A 576 27.71 26.23 -18.83
C LEU A 576 26.49 26.88 -19.46
N ILE A 577 26.06 27.97 -18.88
CA ILE A 577 24.92 28.77 -19.33
C ILE A 577 25.41 30.20 -19.48
N ASP A 578 24.96 30.90 -20.51
CA ASP A 578 25.28 32.30 -20.73
C ASP A 578 24.56 33.24 -19.72
N GLU A 579 24.83 34.54 -19.77
CA GLU A 579 24.21 35.54 -18.89
C GLU A 579 22.71 35.65 -19.12
N ASP A 580 22.20 35.25 -20.28
CA ASP A 580 20.79 35.25 -20.66
C ASP A 580 20.06 33.93 -20.31
N GLY A 581 20.77 32.95 -19.77
CA GLY A 581 20.24 31.66 -19.37
C GLY A 581 20.19 30.61 -20.48
N ASN A 582 20.82 30.83 -21.65
CA ASN A 582 20.86 29.87 -22.75
C ASN A 582 21.96 28.83 -22.56
N PHE A 583 21.66 27.59 -23.00
CA PHE A 583 22.56 26.43 -23.00
C PHE A 583 23.48 26.44 -24.21
#